data_f6ef46af29e2b0e958b00cf78f0ee539
#
_entry.id   f6ef46af29e2b0e958b00cf78f0ee539
#
_cell.length_a   1.000
_cell.length_b   1.000
_cell.length_c   1.000
_cell.angle_alpha   90.00
_cell.angle_beta   90.00
_cell.angle_gamma   90.00
#
_symmetry.space_group_name_H-M   'P 1'
#
loop_
_entity.id
_entity.type
_entity.pdbx_description
1 polymer ?
#
loop_
_entity_poly.entity_id
_entity_poly.type
_entity_poly.pdbx_seq_one_letter_code
_entity_poly.pdbx_strand_id
1 'polypeptide(L)'
;MRTYPIHHVDAFTSKPFEGNSTVVVFDAETLSETEMAKIAQEMNLSETVFVLPPSYSGQSADFRLRFLTRSGDEVRFCAHASVGALFALAKAQKFGMTKPGQYQFQVQTNAGTFAMHIDAANPEVPLISYDLPTIDLTVAPYDHRELANSLGIEVDFLDRSKPVMIERTNNHLYFVTPSLKELGRLVVDQKKAKELAIRDKLVIFCALTPHAFDSQNQVHSRSFCPLIGIDEDPFTGSMQGGVAAYLFKHQMVDTTLGMIGSEQGHFLGRPGQVLIEIKKGPQFACKLHARAVQLYSAKLSLP
;
A
#
# COMPACT_ATOMS: atom_id res chain seq x y z
N MET A 1 -30.36 -18.40 -5.16
CA MET A 1 -29.26 -17.63 -5.77
C MET A 1 -28.93 -16.46 -4.86
N ARG A 2 -27.72 -16.40 -4.30
CA ARG A 2 -27.24 -15.31 -3.44
C ARG A 2 -26.55 -14.27 -4.32
N THR A 3 -26.67 -12.99 -3.97
CA THR A 3 -26.12 -11.90 -4.78
C THR A 3 -25.31 -10.95 -3.91
N TYR A 4 -24.11 -10.63 -4.35
CA TYR A 4 -23.15 -9.79 -3.62
C TYR A 4 -22.80 -8.57 -4.46
N PRO A 5 -22.91 -7.34 -3.92
CA PRO A 5 -22.38 -6.16 -4.59
C PRO A 5 -20.87 -6.22 -4.66
N ILE A 6 -20.30 -5.96 -5.83
CA ILE A 6 -18.86 -5.85 -6.02
C ILE A 6 -18.52 -4.49 -6.63
N HIS A 7 -17.37 -3.94 -6.22
CA HIS A 7 -16.86 -2.65 -6.67
C HIS A 7 -15.40 -2.81 -7.08
N HIS A 8 -15.07 -2.49 -8.31
CA HIS A 8 -13.67 -2.44 -8.76
C HIS A 8 -13.15 -1.04 -8.56
N VAL A 9 -12.08 -0.90 -7.78
CA VAL A 9 -11.52 0.38 -7.36
C VAL A 9 -10.01 0.39 -7.60
N ASP A 10 -9.52 1.47 -8.20
CA ASP A 10 -8.11 1.79 -8.27
C ASP A 10 -7.75 2.71 -7.10
N ALA A 11 -6.92 2.24 -6.19
CA ALA A 11 -6.45 2.98 -5.03
C ALA A 11 -5.17 3.77 -5.34
N PHE A 12 -4.92 4.83 -4.56
CA PHE A 12 -3.76 5.72 -4.69
C PHE A 12 -3.72 6.54 -5.98
N THR A 13 -4.87 6.77 -6.57
CA THR A 13 -5.03 7.59 -7.77
C THR A 13 -6.38 8.28 -7.79
N SER A 14 -6.53 9.30 -8.62
CA SER A 14 -7.81 9.92 -8.97
C SER A 14 -8.22 9.67 -10.43
N LYS A 15 -7.43 8.85 -11.16
CA LYS A 15 -7.67 8.53 -12.57
C LYS A 15 -7.87 7.02 -12.76
N PRO A 16 -8.84 6.61 -13.60
CA PRO A 16 -9.01 5.20 -13.95
C PRO A 16 -7.76 4.58 -14.57
N PHE A 17 -7.53 3.28 -14.27
CA PHE A 17 -6.43 2.47 -14.83
C PHE A 17 -5.03 2.86 -14.33
N GLU A 18 -4.96 3.67 -13.28
CA GLU A 18 -3.74 4.05 -12.57
C GLU A 18 -3.75 3.48 -11.14
N GLY A 19 -2.66 3.70 -10.36
CA GLY A 19 -2.55 3.23 -8.98
C GLY A 19 -2.62 1.72 -8.83
N ASN A 20 -3.19 1.22 -7.73
CA ASN A 20 -3.26 -0.20 -7.39
C ASN A 20 -4.72 -0.68 -7.26
N SER A 21 -5.08 -1.68 -8.07
CA SER A 21 -6.46 -2.16 -8.20
C SER A 21 -6.84 -3.15 -7.11
N THR A 22 -8.09 -3.06 -6.66
CA THR A 22 -8.74 -4.07 -5.82
C THR A 22 -10.20 -4.25 -6.20
N VAL A 23 -10.77 -5.42 -5.90
CA VAL A 23 -12.22 -5.62 -5.89
C VAL A 23 -12.71 -5.70 -4.46
N VAL A 24 -13.73 -4.93 -4.15
CA VAL A 24 -14.39 -4.87 -2.84
C VAL A 24 -15.70 -5.64 -2.94
N VAL A 25 -15.88 -6.65 -2.10
CA VAL A 25 -17.10 -7.44 -2.00
C VAL A 25 -17.86 -7.03 -0.75
N PHE A 26 -19.08 -6.50 -0.92
CA PHE A 26 -19.95 -6.12 0.18
C PHE A 26 -20.85 -7.27 0.63
N ASP A 27 -21.34 -7.15 1.86
CA ASP A 27 -22.33 -8.04 2.45
C ASP A 27 -21.86 -9.51 2.38
N ALA A 28 -20.57 -9.75 2.69
CA ALA A 28 -19.86 -11.02 2.47
C ALA A 28 -20.04 -12.05 3.62
N GLU A 29 -20.85 -11.75 4.62
CA GLU A 29 -21.04 -12.57 5.83
C GLU A 29 -21.59 -13.97 5.58
N THR A 30 -22.27 -14.18 4.45
CA THR A 30 -22.83 -15.50 4.07
C THR A 30 -21.91 -16.29 3.14
N LEU A 31 -20.76 -15.75 2.76
CA LEU A 31 -19.76 -16.46 1.98
C LEU A 31 -18.94 -17.39 2.87
N SER A 32 -18.76 -18.63 2.41
CA SER A 32 -17.81 -19.55 3.02
C SER A 32 -16.36 -19.18 2.69
N GLU A 33 -15.40 -19.66 3.49
CA GLU A 33 -13.96 -19.48 3.22
C GLU A 33 -13.57 -19.91 1.79
N THR A 34 -14.12 -21.06 1.35
CA THR A 34 -13.86 -21.59 0.01
C THR A 34 -14.43 -20.68 -1.08
N GLU A 35 -15.59 -20.08 -0.86
CA GLU A 35 -16.18 -19.15 -1.83
C GLU A 35 -15.39 -17.85 -1.90
N MET A 36 -14.97 -17.28 -0.75
CA MET A 36 -14.13 -16.08 -0.75
C MET A 36 -12.81 -16.33 -1.51
N ALA A 37 -12.16 -17.48 -1.26
CA ALA A 37 -10.93 -17.84 -1.97
C ALA A 37 -11.15 -17.95 -3.49
N LYS A 38 -12.22 -18.62 -3.93
CA LYS A 38 -12.56 -18.75 -5.35
C LYS A 38 -12.91 -17.40 -5.99
N ILE A 39 -13.60 -16.52 -5.28
CA ILE A 39 -13.89 -15.16 -5.77
C ILE A 39 -12.57 -14.39 -5.97
N ALA A 40 -11.65 -14.44 -5.00
CA ALA A 40 -10.36 -13.76 -5.12
C ALA A 40 -9.53 -14.32 -6.30
N GLN A 41 -9.53 -15.63 -6.50
CA GLN A 41 -8.90 -16.28 -7.67
C GLN A 41 -9.51 -15.84 -8.99
N GLU A 42 -10.84 -15.77 -9.08
CA GLU A 42 -11.55 -15.34 -10.30
C GLU A 42 -11.31 -13.85 -10.62
N MET A 43 -11.26 -12.98 -9.60
CA MET A 43 -10.93 -11.57 -9.78
C MET A 43 -9.49 -11.36 -10.25
N ASN A 44 -8.57 -12.26 -9.91
CA ASN A 44 -7.17 -12.31 -10.35
C ASN A 44 -6.40 -10.99 -10.17
N LEU A 45 -6.74 -10.23 -9.13
CA LEU A 45 -5.99 -9.05 -8.68
C LEU A 45 -5.01 -9.45 -7.57
N SER A 46 -4.09 -8.56 -7.21
CA SER A 46 -3.17 -8.81 -6.08
C SER A 46 -3.94 -9.20 -4.83
N GLU A 47 -4.96 -8.41 -4.45
CA GLU A 47 -5.90 -8.75 -3.38
C GLU A 47 -7.34 -8.36 -3.74
N THR A 48 -8.28 -9.20 -3.26
CA THR A 48 -9.71 -8.91 -3.17
C THR A 48 -10.07 -8.72 -1.71
N VAL A 49 -10.85 -7.68 -1.39
CA VAL A 49 -11.26 -7.36 -0.02
C VAL A 49 -12.73 -7.67 0.21
N PHE A 50 -13.02 -8.32 1.33
CA PHE A 50 -14.35 -8.68 1.78
C PHE A 50 -14.74 -7.85 2.99
N VAL A 51 -15.89 -7.17 2.90
CA VAL A 51 -16.45 -6.38 3.99
C VAL A 51 -17.42 -7.26 4.79
N LEU A 52 -17.16 -7.37 6.09
CA LEU A 52 -17.85 -8.29 7.01
C LEU A 52 -18.26 -7.55 8.29
N PRO A 53 -19.24 -8.07 9.04
CA PRO A 53 -19.44 -7.66 10.42
C PRO A 53 -18.20 -7.91 11.27
N PRO A 54 -17.99 -7.16 12.37
CA PRO A 54 -16.91 -7.43 13.31
C PRO A 54 -17.00 -8.86 13.87
N SER A 55 -15.87 -9.50 14.09
CA SER A 55 -15.83 -10.76 14.85
C SER A 55 -15.91 -10.46 16.35
N TYR A 56 -16.46 -11.38 17.16
CA TYR A 56 -16.71 -11.23 18.61
C TYR A 56 -15.40 -11.21 19.46
N SER A 57 -14.27 -10.74 18.94
CA SER A 57 -12.97 -10.79 19.59
C SER A 57 -12.65 -9.62 20.53
N GLY A 58 -13.64 -9.10 21.25
CA GLY A 58 -13.39 -8.21 22.42
C GLY A 58 -12.98 -6.75 22.14
N GLN A 59 -12.62 -6.38 20.93
CA GLN A 59 -12.38 -4.99 20.52
C GLN A 59 -13.60 -4.46 19.77
N SER A 60 -14.09 -3.29 20.17
CA SER A 60 -15.16 -2.60 19.43
C SER A 60 -14.66 -2.20 18.05
N ALA A 61 -15.26 -2.73 16.99
CA ALA A 61 -14.99 -2.35 15.62
C ALA A 61 -16.33 -2.09 14.90
N ASP A 62 -16.30 -1.21 13.90
CA ASP A 62 -17.49 -0.86 13.12
C ASP A 62 -17.75 -1.91 12.03
N PHE A 63 -16.68 -2.42 11.42
CA PHE A 63 -16.70 -3.52 10.45
C PHE A 63 -15.33 -4.19 10.38
N ARG A 64 -15.30 -5.34 9.69
CA ARG A 64 -14.10 -6.12 9.45
C ARG A 64 -13.77 -6.16 7.97
N LEU A 65 -12.47 -6.05 7.63
CA LEU A 65 -11.92 -6.30 6.30
C LEU A 65 -11.08 -7.57 6.31
N ARG A 66 -11.32 -8.43 5.33
CA ARG A 66 -10.47 -9.58 5.03
C ARG A 66 -9.92 -9.44 3.63
N PHE A 67 -8.65 -9.78 3.46
CA PHE A 67 -7.91 -9.57 2.22
C PHE A 67 -7.41 -10.92 1.72
N LEU A 68 -7.89 -11.35 0.57
CA LEU A 68 -7.47 -12.60 -0.05
C LEU A 68 -6.70 -12.31 -1.34
N THR A 69 -5.54 -12.94 -1.48
CA THR A 69 -4.70 -12.84 -2.67
C THR A 69 -5.31 -13.58 -3.86
N ARG A 70 -4.78 -13.37 -5.04
CA ARG A 70 -5.15 -14.13 -6.25
C ARG A 70 -4.92 -15.64 -6.16
N SER A 71 -4.13 -16.13 -5.20
CA SER A 71 -4.00 -17.57 -4.89
C SER A 71 -5.08 -18.07 -3.94
N GLY A 72 -5.87 -17.17 -3.34
CA GLY A 72 -6.90 -17.47 -2.36
C GLY A 72 -6.38 -17.51 -0.92
N ASP A 73 -5.10 -17.14 -0.70
CA ASP A 73 -4.52 -17.06 0.63
C ASP A 73 -4.87 -15.74 1.30
N GLU A 74 -5.11 -15.75 2.60
CA GLU A 74 -5.43 -14.55 3.36
C GLU A 74 -4.18 -13.83 3.85
N VAL A 75 -4.09 -12.51 3.60
CA VAL A 75 -3.09 -11.62 4.17
C VAL A 75 -3.65 -10.86 5.36
N ARG A 76 -2.79 -10.54 6.33
CA ARG A 76 -3.22 -9.94 7.59
C ARG A 76 -3.71 -8.50 7.43
N PHE A 77 -3.10 -7.74 6.52
CA PHE A 77 -3.43 -6.35 6.21
C PHE A 77 -3.00 -6.02 4.79
N CYS A 78 -3.83 -5.23 4.08
CA CYS A 78 -3.51 -4.72 2.76
C CYS A 78 -3.94 -3.26 2.64
N ALA A 79 -2.97 -2.37 2.41
CA ALA A 79 -3.19 -0.92 2.41
C ALA A 79 -4.07 -0.46 1.24
N HIS A 80 -3.76 -0.86 -0.01
CA HIS A 80 -4.53 -0.43 -1.18
C HIS A 80 -5.96 -0.98 -1.16
N ALA A 81 -6.13 -2.24 -0.74
CA ALA A 81 -7.45 -2.83 -0.63
C ALA A 81 -8.29 -2.20 0.50
N SER A 82 -7.65 -1.75 1.60
CA SER A 82 -8.33 -0.96 2.65
C SER A 82 -8.78 0.40 2.12
N VAL A 83 -7.92 1.12 1.40
CA VAL A 83 -8.28 2.39 0.76
C VAL A 83 -9.44 2.19 -0.22
N GLY A 84 -9.36 1.17 -1.07
CA GLY A 84 -10.42 0.80 -2.00
C GLY A 84 -11.75 0.48 -1.31
N ALA A 85 -11.71 -0.29 -0.21
CA ALA A 85 -12.90 -0.64 0.57
C ALA A 85 -13.56 0.60 1.20
N LEU A 86 -12.78 1.46 1.88
CA LEU A 86 -13.32 2.67 2.50
C LEU A 86 -13.90 3.64 1.45
N PHE A 87 -13.21 3.77 0.31
CA PHE A 87 -13.71 4.58 -0.80
C PHE A 87 -15.05 4.04 -1.33
N ALA A 88 -15.15 2.73 -1.60
CA ALA A 88 -16.37 2.10 -2.08
C ALA A 88 -17.52 2.21 -1.06
N LEU A 89 -17.21 2.05 0.23
CA LEU A 89 -18.20 2.21 1.32
C LEU A 89 -18.73 3.66 1.40
N ALA A 90 -17.86 4.66 1.24
CA ALA A 90 -18.24 6.06 1.19
C ALA A 90 -19.14 6.36 -0.03
N LYS A 91 -18.75 5.90 -1.23
CA LYS A 91 -19.54 6.04 -2.45
C LYS A 91 -20.91 5.36 -2.35
N ALA A 92 -21.00 4.22 -1.67
CA ALA A 92 -22.23 3.49 -1.44
C ALA A 92 -23.02 4.01 -0.21
N GLN A 93 -22.57 5.06 0.45
CA GLN A 93 -23.19 5.67 1.64
C GLN A 93 -23.44 4.66 2.78
N LYS A 94 -22.61 3.63 2.91
CA LYS A 94 -22.71 2.61 3.96
C LYS A 94 -22.30 3.21 5.33
N PHE A 95 -22.63 2.53 6.40
CA PHE A 95 -22.29 2.89 7.79
C PHE A 95 -22.63 4.34 8.18
N GLY A 96 -23.76 4.86 7.68
CA GLY A 96 -24.26 6.20 8.02
C GLY A 96 -23.59 7.36 7.27
N MET A 97 -22.77 7.10 6.26
CA MET A 97 -22.12 8.14 5.43
C MET A 97 -23.09 8.75 4.40
N THR A 98 -24.25 9.22 4.86
CA THR A 98 -25.34 9.73 4.00
C THR A 98 -25.26 11.23 3.71
N LYS A 99 -24.32 11.94 4.34
CA LYS A 99 -24.11 13.39 4.20
C LYS A 99 -22.64 13.69 3.94
N PRO A 100 -22.32 14.83 3.29
CA PRO A 100 -20.95 15.34 3.27
C PRO A 100 -20.42 15.55 4.69
N GLY A 101 -19.17 15.13 4.97
CA GLY A 101 -18.58 15.27 6.30
C GLY A 101 -17.33 14.41 6.48
N GLN A 102 -16.83 14.42 7.71
CA GLN A 102 -15.70 13.60 8.13
C GLN A 102 -16.21 12.42 8.97
N TYR A 103 -15.70 11.24 8.68
CA TYR A 103 -16.07 9.99 9.34
C TYR A 103 -14.82 9.28 9.84
N GLN A 104 -14.95 8.61 10.96
CA GLN A 104 -13.92 7.77 11.54
C GLN A 104 -14.50 6.41 11.88
N PHE A 105 -13.79 5.36 11.51
CA PHE A 105 -14.18 3.97 11.77
C PHE A 105 -13.05 3.20 12.44
N GLN A 106 -13.43 2.29 13.35
CA GLN A 106 -12.55 1.26 13.88
C GLN A 106 -12.66 0.03 12.97
N VAL A 107 -11.65 -0.20 12.13
CA VAL A 107 -11.65 -1.26 11.12
C VAL A 107 -10.87 -2.45 11.64
N GLN A 108 -11.54 -3.58 11.82
CA GLN A 108 -10.91 -4.83 12.23
C GLN A 108 -10.27 -5.53 11.03
N THR A 109 -9.07 -6.03 11.22
CA THR A 109 -8.33 -6.88 10.26
C THR A 109 -7.64 -8.01 11.02
N ASN A 110 -7.00 -8.94 10.32
CA ASN A 110 -6.19 -10.00 10.98
C ASN A 110 -4.86 -9.47 11.56
N ALA A 111 -4.48 -8.22 11.29
CA ALA A 111 -3.35 -7.55 11.91
C ALA A 111 -3.73 -6.76 13.17
N GLY A 112 -5.01 -6.57 13.44
CA GLY A 112 -5.53 -5.77 14.55
C GLY A 112 -6.67 -4.86 14.12
N THR A 113 -7.05 -3.94 15.02
CA THR A 113 -8.06 -2.90 14.76
C THR A 113 -7.37 -1.56 14.55
N PHE A 114 -7.72 -0.88 13.47
CA PHE A 114 -7.10 0.38 13.03
C PHE A 114 -8.15 1.48 12.91
N ALA A 115 -7.82 2.67 13.43
CA ALA A 115 -8.60 3.87 13.17
C ALA A 115 -8.35 4.34 11.73
N MET A 116 -9.40 4.39 10.93
CA MET A 116 -9.37 4.87 9.55
C MET A 116 -10.34 6.03 9.38
N HIS A 117 -9.94 7.02 8.61
CA HIS A 117 -10.69 8.26 8.44
C HIS A 117 -11.10 8.44 6.98
N ILE A 118 -12.29 8.98 6.78
CA ILE A 118 -12.84 9.32 5.47
C ILE A 118 -13.27 10.78 5.52
N ASP A 119 -12.62 11.64 4.73
CA ASP A 119 -13.12 12.97 4.45
C ASP A 119 -13.98 12.91 3.18
N ALA A 120 -15.28 12.89 3.37
CA ALA A 120 -16.31 12.91 2.33
C ALA A 120 -16.98 14.30 2.24
N ALA A 121 -16.26 15.40 2.52
CA ALA A 121 -16.74 16.75 2.27
C ALA A 121 -17.17 16.92 0.81
N ASN A 122 -16.44 16.29 -0.11
CA ASN A 122 -16.90 16.01 -1.48
C ASN A 122 -17.15 14.49 -1.64
N PRO A 123 -18.41 14.04 -1.64
CA PRO A 123 -18.73 12.60 -1.73
C PRO A 123 -18.29 11.93 -3.04
N GLU A 124 -18.02 12.71 -4.09
CA GLU A 124 -17.54 12.16 -5.37
C GLU A 124 -16.08 11.72 -5.31
N VAL A 125 -15.29 12.38 -4.47
CA VAL A 125 -13.84 12.15 -4.36
C VAL A 125 -13.39 12.09 -2.89
N PRO A 126 -13.92 11.16 -2.09
CA PRO A 126 -13.54 11.05 -0.69
C PRO A 126 -12.03 10.84 -0.54
N LEU A 127 -11.45 11.44 0.50
CA LEU A 127 -10.05 11.25 0.88
C LEU A 127 -9.99 10.25 2.04
N ILE A 128 -9.23 9.20 1.87
CA ILE A 128 -9.04 8.15 2.87
C ILE A 128 -7.72 8.40 3.59
N SER A 129 -7.74 8.32 4.93
CA SER A 129 -6.53 8.54 5.73
C SER A 129 -6.41 7.52 6.84
N TYR A 130 -5.19 7.08 7.13
CA TYR A 130 -4.88 6.19 8.24
C TYR A 130 -3.45 6.38 8.73
N ASP A 131 -3.25 6.07 10.01
CA ASP A 131 -1.92 6.12 10.61
C ASP A 131 -1.10 4.91 10.19
N LEU A 132 0.15 5.16 9.81
CA LEU A 132 1.13 4.10 9.61
C LEU A 132 1.78 3.71 10.95
N PRO A 133 2.24 2.46 11.10
CA PRO A 133 3.02 2.06 12.27
C PRO A 133 4.24 2.96 12.46
N THR A 134 4.71 3.07 13.68
CA THR A 134 5.98 3.76 13.99
C THR A 134 7.12 3.13 13.21
N ILE A 135 7.94 3.98 12.60
CA ILE A 135 9.02 3.57 11.71
C ILE A 135 10.33 3.48 12.49
N ASP A 136 10.94 2.31 12.47
CA ASP A 136 12.28 2.05 12.99
C ASP A 136 13.24 1.69 11.84
N LEU A 137 14.05 2.67 11.42
CA LEU A 137 15.05 2.52 10.36
C LEU A 137 16.44 2.27 10.94
N THR A 138 17.00 1.10 10.61
CA THR A 138 18.37 0.70 10.96
C THR A 138 19.23 0.51 9.72
N VAL A 139 20.54 0.74 9.82
CA VAL A 139 21.47 0.47 8.71
C VAL A 139 21.50 -1.04 8.44
N ALA A 140 21.41 -1.42 7.16
CA ALA A 140 21.52 -2.81 6.74
C ALA A 140 22.93 -3.36 7.00
N PRO A 141 23.09 -4.67 7.23
CA PRO A 141 24.39 -5.28 7.54
C PRO A 141 25.29 -5.52 6.31
N TYR A 142 24.94 -4.97 5.15
CA TYR A 142 25.67 -5.14 3.89
C TYR A 142 25.88 -3.82 3.17
N ASP A 143 26.96 -3.76 2.39
CA ASP A 143 27.29 -2.60 1.58
C ASP A 143 26.54 -2.59 0.23
N HIS A 144 26.75 -1.54 -0.56
CA HIS A 144 26.07 -1.38 -1.86
C HIS A 144 26.46 -2.43 -2.89
N ARG A 145 27.71 -2.93 -2.84
CA ARG A 145 28.18 -3.97 -3.79
C ARG A 145 27.53 -5.30 -3.46
N GLU A 146 27.47 -5.64 -2.18
CA GLU A 146 26.80 -6.85 -1.71
C GLU A 146 25.31 -6.81 -2.04
N LEU A 147 24.63 -5.67 -1.81
CA LEU A 147 23.24 -5.48 -2.20
C LEU A 147 23.04 -5.63 -3.70
N ALA A 148 23.87 -4.94 -4.52
CA ALA A 148 23.79 -5.00 -5.97
C ALA A 148 23.93 -6.44 -6.49
N ASN A 149 24.92 -7.19 -5.98
CA ASN A 149 25.10 -8.60 -6.32
C ASN A 149 23.87 -9.45 -5.94
N SER A 150 23.31 -9.20 -4.75
CA SER A 150 22.15 -9.93 -4.23
C SER A 150 20.84 -9.60 -4.95
N LEU A 151 20.76 -8.46 -5.62
CA LEU A 151 19.61 -8.08 -6.45
C LEU A 151 19.88 -8.32 -7.96
N GLY A 152 21.11 -8.72 -8.33
CA GLY A 152 21.49 -8.92 -9.73
C GLY A 152 21.53 -7.64 -10.56
N ILE A 153 21.84 -6.51 -9.93
CA ILE A 153 21.92 -5.18 -10.56
C ILE A 153 23.35 -4.65 -10.59
N GLU A 154 23.61 -3.68 -11.45
CA GLU A 154 24.87 -2.96 -11.45
C GLU A 154 24.96 -2.01 -10.23
N VAL A 155 26.12 -1.95 -9.57
CA VAL A 155 26.31 -1.11 -8.38
C VAL A 155 26.12 0.39 -8.67
N ASP A 156 26.33 0.80 -9.90
CA ASP A 156 26.18 2.20 -10.34
C ASP A 156 24.71 2.64 -10.44
N PHE A 157 23.75 1.73 -10.32
CA PHE A 157 22.34 2.09 -10.08
C PHE A 157 22.06 2.59 -8.67
N LEU A 158 22.99 2.40 -7.73
CA LEU A 158 22.84 2.79 -6.33
C LEU A 158 23.57 4.12 -6.06
N ASP A 159 22.91 5.01 -5.32
CA ASP A 159 23.57 6.18 -4.74
C ASP A 159 24.40 5.76 -3.53
N ARG A 160 25.70 5.54 -3.75
CA ARG A 160 26.63 5.06 -2.71
C ARG A 160 26.89 6.08 -1.59
N SER A 161 26.43 7.32 -1.73
CA SER A 161 26.52 8.33 -0.67
C SER A 161 25.42 8.16 0.40
N LYS A 162 24.41 7.31 0.13
CA LYS A 162 23.26 7.07 0.98
C LYS A 162 23.25 5.62 1.49
N PRO A 163 23.08 5.36 2.79
CA PRO A 163 23.14 4.01 3.32
C PRO A 163 21.97 3.15 2.87
N VAL A 164 22.18 1.84 2.78
CA VAL A 164 21.09 0.86 2.69
C VAL A 164 20.47 0.71 4.07
N MET A 165 19.13 0.80 4.16
CA MET A 165 18.42 0.76 5.44
C MET A 165 17.39 -0.38 5.46
N ILE A 166 17.10 -0.88 6.67
CA ILE A 166 15.99 -1.81 6.90
C ILE A 166 15.02 -1.15 7.89
N GLU A 167 13.75 -1.10 7.53
CA GLU A 167 12.66 -0.81 8.43
C GLU A 167 12.26 -2.11 9.13
N ARG A 168 12.35 -2.14 10.46
CA ARG A 168 12.28 -3.38 11.26
C ARG A 168 10.86 -3.81 11.62
N THR A 169 9.90 -2.90 11.60
CA THR A 169 8.49 -3.23 11.94
C THR A 169 7.86 -4.15 10.89
N ASN A 170 8.11 -3.86 9.60
CA ASN A 170 7.57 -4.62 8.47
C ASN A 170 8.64 -5.39 7.67
N ASN A 171 9.91 -5.29 8.08
CA ASN A 171 11.06 -5.90 7.38
C ASN A 171 11.16 -5.46 5.91
N HIS A 172 11.10 -4.14 5.69
CA HIS A 172 11.29 -3.55 4.37
C HIS A 172 12.70 -3.00 4.23
N LEU A 173 13.35 -3.27 3.09
CA LEU A 173 14.66 -2.75 2.76
C LEU A 173 14.54 -1.54 1.84
N TYR A 174 15.33 -0.49 2.11
CA TYR A 174 15.34 0.77 1.37
C TYR A 174 16.74 1.07 0.85
N PHE A 175 16.81 1.45 -0.43
CA PHE A 175 18.03 1.92 -1.07
C PHE A 175 17.73 3.02 -2.08
N VAL A 176 18.70 3.89 -2.30
CA VAL A 176 18.54 5.08 -3.15
C VAL A 176 19.17 4.86 -4.51
N THR A 177 18.48 5.36 -5.54
CA THR A 177 19.03 5.51 -6.90
C THR A 177 19.28 6.99 -7.18
N PRO A 178 20.33 7.35 -7.97
CA PRO A 178 20.70 8.74 -8.18
C PRO A 178 19.64 9.61 -8.86
N SER A 179 18.82 9.01 -9.71
CA SER A 179 17.80 9.74 -10.45
C SER A 179 16.62 8.86 -10.90
N LEU A 180 15.56 9.49 -11.43
CA LEU A 180 14.45 8.80 -12.10
C LEU A 180 14.91 7.91 -13.27
N LYS A 181 15.98 8.31 -13.97
CA LYS A 181 16.52 7.55 -15.10
C LYS A 181 17.10 6.21 -14.62
N GLU A 182 17.93 6.22 -13.59
CA GLU A 182 18.51 5.00 -13.02
C GLU A 182 17.43 4.17 -12.36
N LEU A 183 16.50 4.79 -11.63
CA LEU A 183 15.35 4.09 -11.04
C LEU A 183 14.51 3.38 -12.11
N GLY A 184 14.23 4.03 -13.26
CA GLY A 184 13.44 3.45 -14.35
C GLY A 184 14.15 2.31 -15.09
N ARG A 185 15.49 2.30 -15.11
CA ARG A 185 16.30 1.25 -15.75
C ARG A 185 16.58 0.06 -14.83
N LEU A 186 16.23 0.16 -13.56
CA LEU A 186 16.49 -0.89 -12.58
C LEU A 186 15.70 -2.15 -12.95
N VAL A 187 16.41 -3.26 -13.17
CA VAL A 187 15.84 -4.60 -13.38
C VAL A 187 16.39 -5.53 -12.33
N VAL A 188 15.53 -5.93 -11.40
CA VAL A 188 15.88 -6.80 -10.28
C VAL A 188 15.77 -8.26 -10.70
N ASP A 189 16.83 -9.05 -10.46
CA ASP A 189 16.79 -10.50 -10.61
C ASP A 189 15.89 -11.10 -9.50
N GLN A 190 14.69 -11.52 -9.88
CA GLN A 190 13.68 -12.00 -8.94
C GLN A 190 14.14 -13.24 -8.14
N LYS A 191 14.95 -14.12 -8.75
CA LYS A 191 15.49 -15.30 -8.07
C LYS A 191 16.47 -14.90 -6.99
N LYS A 192 17.44 -14.06 -7.29
CA LYS A 192 18.44 -13.55 -6.33
C LYS A 192 17.76 -12.73 -5.24
N ALA A 193 16.83 -11.84 -5.60
CA ALA A 193 16.06 -11.04 -4.65
C ALA A 193 15.27 -11.95 -3.69
N LYS A 194 14.67 -13.05 -4.18
CA LYS A 194 13.98 -14.01 -3.34
C LYS A 194 14.92 -14.74 -2.38
N GLU A 195 16.11 -15.10 -2.82
CA GLU A 195 17.15 -15.71 -1.96
C GLU A 195 17.55 -14.75 -0.83
N LEU A 196 17.80 -13.46 -1.14
CA LEU A 196 18.05 -12.43 -0.14
C LEU A 196 16.87 -12.25 0.82
N ALA A 197 15.66 -12.19 0.29
CA ALA A 197 14.45 -12.01 1.08
C ALA A 197 14.23 -13.16 2.08
N ILE A 198 14.48 -14.40 1.69
CA ILE A 198 14.40 -15.58 2.57
C ILE A 198 15.50 -15.53 3.63
N ARG A 199 16.77 -15.26 3.23
CA ARG A 199 17.91 -15.21 4.13
C ARG A 199 17.71 -14.20 5.27
N ASP A 200 17.27 -13.00 4.94
CA ASP A 200 17.21 -11.87 5.87
C ASP A 200 15.79 -11.54 6.35
N LYS A 201 14.80 -12.39 6.00
CA LYS A 201 13.38 -12.24 6.33
C LYS A 201 12.79 -10.92 5.87
N LEU A 202 13.21 -10.44 4.70
CA LEU A 202 12.74 -9.20 4.11
C LEU A 202 11.46 -9.44 3.29
N VAL A 203 10.52 -8.52 3.35
CA VAL A 203 9.23 -8.62 2.64
C VAL A 203 9.24 -7.80 1.37
N ILE A 204 9.75 -6.58 1.43
CA ILE A 204 9.77 -5.60 0.33
C ILE A 204 11.18 -5.06 0.14
N PHE A 205 11.58 -4.89 -1.12
CA PHE A 205 12.71 -4.10 -1.53
C PHE A 205 12.23 -2.81 -2.17
N CYS A 206 12.50 -1.69 -1.51
CA CYS A 206 12.15 -0.34 -1.97
C CYS A 206 13.36 0.35 -2.58
N ALA A 207 13.33 0.56 -3.88
CA ALA A 207 14.22 1.49 -4.55
C ALA A 207 13.56 2.88 -4.58
N LEU A 208 14.27 3.93 -4.19
CA LEU A 208 13.71 5.29 -4.18
C LEU A 208 14.70 6.32 -4.72
N THR A 209 14.16 7.46 -5.20
CA THR A 209 14.95 8.64 -5.57
C THR A 209 14.22 9.91 -5.10
N PRO A 210 14.97 10.97 -4.62
CA PRO A 210 14.37 12.24 -4.22
C PRO A 210 13.98 13.11 -5.43
N HIS A 211 13.49 12.48 -6.47
CA HIS A 211 12.99 13.11 -7.70
C HIS A 211 11.64 12.49 -8.04
N ALA A 212 10.72 13.28 -8.56
CA ALA A 212 9.39 12.85 -8.93
C ALA A 212 9.04 13.31 -10.35
N PHE A 213 8.04 12.66 -10.97
CA PHE A 213 7.51 13.10 -12.27
C PHE A 213 6.64 14.34 -12.12
N ASP A 214 5.82 14.39 -11.06
CA ASP A 214 5.09 15.59 -10.68
C ASP A 214 5.95 16.44 -9.73
N SER A 215 6.20 17.69 -10.10
CA SER A 215 7.01 18.65 -9.32
C SER A 215 6.42 18.97 -7.93
N GLN A 216 5.17 18.63 -7.68
CA GLN A 216 4.54 18.77 -6.36
C GLN A 216 4.93 17.63 -5.41
N ASN A 217 5.42 16.53 -5.92
CA ASN A 217 5.89 15.39 -5.15
C ASN A 217 7.40 15.45 -4.89
N GLN A 218 7.85 14.83 -3.83
CA GLN A 218 9.24 14.89 -3.36
C GLN A 218 10.02 13.61 -3.62
N VAL A 219 9.35 12.51 -3.98
CA VAL A 219 9.98 11.21 -4.12
C VAL A 219 9.23 10.33 -5.11
N HIS A 220 9.98 9.54 -5.86
CA HIS A 220 9.45 8.39 -6.58
C HIS A 220 10.08 7.11 -6.06
N SER A 221 9.29 6.05 -5.92
CA SER A 221 9.73 4.75 -5.45
C SER A 221 9.28 3.61 -6.36
N ARG A 222 9.95 2.46 -6.24
CA ARG A 222 9.55 1.17 -6.82
C ARG A 222 9.60 0.10 -5.74
N SER A 223 8.66 -0.83 -5.77
CA SER A 223 8.48 -1.88 -4.77
C SER A 223 8.58 -3.25 -5.39
N PHE A 224 9.53 -4.05 -4.96
CA PHE A 224 9.73 -5.43 -5.40
C PHE A 224 9.41 -6.38 -4.25
N CYS A 225 8.53 -7.38 -4.50
CA CYS A 225 7.96 -8.25 -3.46
C CYS A 225 8.15 -9.73 -3.80
N PRO A 226 9.39 -10.23 -3.93
CA PRO A 226 9.68 -11.56 -4.48
C PRO A 226 9.14 -12.72 -3.63
N LEU A 227 8.94 -12.53 -2.31
CA LEU A 227 8.39 -13.58 -1.43
C LEU A 227 6.93 -13.90 -1.70
N ILE A 228 6.16 -12.90 -2.12
CA ILE A 228 4.71 -13.06 -2.38
C ILE A 228 4.40 -13.25 -3.86
N GLY A 229 5.43 -13.45 -4.71
CA GLY A 229 5.27 -13.71 -6.13
C GLY A 229 4.80 -12.51 -6.95
N ILE A 230 5.10 -11.31 -6.47
CA ILE A 230 4.86 -10.03 -7.16
C ILE A 230 6.23 -9.45 -7.53
N ASP A 231 6.55 -9.46 -8.82
CA ASP A 231 7.83 -8.94 -9.32
C ASP A 231 7.99 -7.47 -9.00
N GLU A 232 6.94 -6.68 -9.23
CA GLU A 232 6.86 -5.27 -8.85
C GLU A 232 5.40 -4.89 -8.56
N ASP A 233 5.16 -4.28 -7.40
CA ASP A 233 3.83 -3.80 -7.00
C ASP A 233 3.60 -2.37 -7.52
N PRO A 234 2.45 -2.07 -8.15
CA PRO A 234 2.16 -0.75 -8.72
C PRO A 234 2.20 0.37 -7.69
N PHE A 235 1.62 0.14 -6.51
CA PHE A 235 1.68 1.10 -5.40
C PHE A 235 1.53 0.43 -4.04
N THR A 236 2.55 0.59 -3.20
CA THR A 236 2.67 -0.08 -1.89
C THR A 236 2.51 0.91 -0.75
N GLY A 237 1.30 1.02 -0.23
CA GLY A 237 0.97 2.00 0.83
C GLY A 237 1.73 1.77 2.15
N SER A 238 1.94 0.50 2.56
CA SER A 238 2.64 0.15 3.80
C SER A 238 4.12 0.56 3.80
N MET A 239 4.74 0.69 2.63
CA MET A 239 6.14 1.08 2.45
C MET A 239 6.36 2.59 2.61
N GLN A 240 5.32 3.41 2.40
CA GLN A 240 5.45 4.86 2.29
C GLN A 240 5.93 5.55 3.57
N GLY A 241 5.64 4.97 4.73
CA GLY A 241 6.17 5.46 6.01
C GLY A 241 7.69 5.37 6.09
N GLY A 242 8.26 4.24 5.65
CA GLY A 242 9.71 4.06 5.59
C GLY A 242 10.38 4.95 4.55
N VAL A 243 9.73 5.20 3.40
CA VAL A 243 10.18 6.18 2.39
C VAL A 243 10.29 7.55 3.03
N ALA A 244 9.24 8.05 3.70
CA ALA A 244 9.25 9.34 4.36
C ALA A 244 10.33 9.41 5.45
N ALA A 245 10.41 8.39 6.32
CA ALA A 245 11.41 8.33 7.38
C ALA A 245 12.84 8.34 6.82
N TYR A 246 13.08 7.64 5.72
CA TYR A 246 14.38 7.62 5.05
C TYR A 246 14.78 9.02 4.57
N LEU A 247 13.87 9.70 3.84
CA LEU A 247 14.11 11.04 3.31
C LEU A 247 14.41 12.06 4.40
N PHE A 248 13.64 12.04 5.48
CA PHE A 248 13.83 12.93 6.62
C PHE A 248 15.14 12.63 7.37
N LYS A 249 15.42 11.37 7.68
CA LYS A 249 16.62 10.94 8.39
C LYS A 249 17.91 11.35 7.67
N HIS A 250 17.89 11.30 6.32
CA HIS A 250 19.06 11.60 5.49
C HIS A 250 19.01 12.98 4.85
N GLN A 251 18.10 13.86 5.30
CA GLN A 251 17.95 15.25 4.84
C GLN A 251 17.88 15.37 3.30
N MET A 252 17.12 14.45 2.67
CA MET A 252 16.95 14.41 1.22
C MET A 252 15.77 15.27 0.75
N VAL A 253 14.97 15.77 1.68
CA VAL A 253 13.87 16.72 1.49
C VAL A 253 13.96 17.80 2.55
N ASP A 254 13.22 18.90 2.36
CA ASP A 254 13.07 19.90 3.41
C ASP A 254 12.35 19.29 4.63
N THR A 255 13.08 19.11 5.72
CA THR A 255 12.56 18.49 6.95
C THR A 255 11.61 19.38 7.73
N THR A 256 11.42 20.63 7.33
CA THR A 256 10.40 21.52 7.91
C THR A 256 9.02 21.29 7.33
N LEU A 257 8.91 20.56 6.21
CA LEU A 257 7.64 20.20 5.60
C LEU A 257 6.82 19.32 6.57
N GLY A 258 5.58 19.71 6.79
CA GLY A 258 4.62 18.91 7.56
C GLY A 258 4.00 17.78 6.73
N MET A 259 4.16 17.83 5.40
CA MET A 259 3.57 16.88 4.45
C MET A 259 4.46 16.76 3.23
N ILE A 260 4.62 15.53 2.70
CA ILE A 260 5.34 15.24 1.45
C ILE A 260 4.47 14.41 0.52
N GLY A 261 4.62 14.63 -0.79
CA GLY A 261 4.04 13.81 -1.83
C GLY A 261 4.98 12.68 -2.24
N SER A 262 4.45 11.48 -2.42
CA SER A 262 5.19 10.31 -2.88
C SER A 262 4.51 9.67 -4.07
N GLU A 263 5.30 9.28 -5.07
CA GLU A 263 4.87 8.61 -6.29
C GLU A 263 5.40 7.18 -6.38
N GLN A 264 4.66 6.33 -7.12
CA GLN A 264 5.06 4.97 -7.49
C GLN A 264 4.30 4.55 -8.75
N GLY A 265 4.80 3.54 -9.47
CA GLY A 265 4.04 2.84 -10.51
C GLY A 265 4.15 3.41 -11.92
N HIS A 266 4.81 4.54 -12.14
CA HIS A 266 4.98 5.14 -13.48
C HIS A 266 5.64 4.18 -14.48
N PHE A 267 6.63 3.40 -14.04
CA PHE A 267 7.34 2.45 -14.88
C PHE A 267 6.54 1.19 -15.21
N LEU A 268 5.41 0.98 -14.52
CA LEU A 268 4.43 -0.06 -14.83
C LEU A 268 3.22 0.45 -15.63
N GLY A 269 3.22 1.75 -16.00
CA GLY A 269 2.07 2.37 -16.65
C GLY A 269 0.84 2.52 -15.73
N ARG A 270 1.04 2.42 -14.42
CA ARG A 270 0.01 2.59 -13.38
C ARG A 270 0.45 3.60 -12.33
N PRO A 271 0.64 4.88 -12.72
CA PRO A 271 1.10 5.90 -11.78
C PRO A 271 0.14 6.06 -10.61
N GLY A 272 0.68 6.11 -9.42
CA GLY A 272 -0.06 6.36 -8.19
C GLY A 272 0.66 7.38 -7.33
N GLN A 273 -0.09 8.01 -6.40
CA GLN A 273 0.45 9.00 -5.47
C GLN A 273 -0.29 9.04 -4.15
N VAL A 274 0.41 9.46 -3.12
CA VAL A 274 -0.13 9.72 -1.79
C VAL A 274 0.48 10.99 -1.20
N LEU A 275 -0.23 11.57 -0.22
CA LEU A 275 0.36 12.56 0.67
C LEU A 275 0.67 11.89 2.01
N ILE A 276 1.84 12.16 2.55
CA ILE A 276 2.34 11.62 3.81
C ILE A 276 2.48 12.78 4.78
N GLU A 277 1.59 12.86 5.74
CA GLU A 277 1.62 13.83 6.83
C GLU A 277 2.60 13.35 7.91
N ILE A 278 3.59 14.18 8.24
CA ILE A 278 4.60 13.87 9.24
C ILE A 278 4.10 14.29 10.62
N LYS A 279 4.03 13.34 11.54
CA LYS A 279 3.62 13.61 12.93
C LYS A 279 4.83 14.01 13.77
N LYS A 280 4.70 15.11 14.49
CA LYS A 280 5.72 15.54 15.48
C LYS A 280 5.69 14.62 16.69
N GLY A 281 6.83 14.07 17.08
CA GLY A 281 6.94 13.18 18.23
C GLY A 281 8.36 12.67 18.47
N PRO A 282 8.58 11.89 19.54
CA PRO A 282 9.91 11.33 19.85
C PRO A 282 10.33 10.22 18.87
N GLN A 283 9.38 9.61 18.18
CA GLN A 283 9.60 8.60 17.17
C GLN A 283 8.99 9.06 15.84
N PHE A 284 9.56 8.61 14.73
CA PHE A 284 9.02 8.93 13.41
C PHE A 284 7.67 8.24 13.21
N ALA A 285 6.64 9.03 13.08
CA ALA A 285 5.28 8.58 12.81
C ALA A 285 4.67 9.44 11.70
N CYS A 286 3.78 8.84 10.91
CA CYS A 286 3.13 9.56 9.83
C CYS A 286 1.72 9.03 9.58
N LYS A 287 0.93 9.84 8.90
CA LYS A 287 -0.41 9.53 8.42
C LYS A 287 -0.41 9.57 6.91
N LEU A 288 -1.00 8.55 6.30
CA LEU A 288 -1.16 8.48 4.87
C LEU A 288 -2.52 9.06 4.48
N HIS A 289 -2.53 9.86 3.41
CA HIS A 289 -3.74 10.37 2.77
C HIS A 289 -3.77 9.89 1.33
N ALA A 290 -4.84 9.18 0.97
CA ALA A 290 -4.99 8.50 -0.30
C ALA A 290 -6.31 8.83 -0.98
N ARG A 291 -6.29 8.97 -2.29
CA ARG A 291 -7.47 9.00 -3.14
C ARG A 291 -7.68 7.65 -3.78
N ALA A 292 -8.88 7.44 -4.30
CA ALA A 292 -9.20 6.27 -5.11
C ALA A 292 -10.23 6.64 -6.17
N VAL A 293 -10.41 5.78 -7.16
CA VAL A 293 -11.45 5.92 -8.18
C VAL A 293 -12.13 4.58 -8.44
N GLN A 294 -13.46 4.58 -8.49
CA GLN A 294 -14.22 3.38 -8.84
C GLN A 294 -14.33 3.25 -10.35
N LEU A 295 -13.93 2.09 -10.88
CA LEU A 295 -14.06 1.79 -12.31
C LEU A 295 -15.49 1.36 -12.66
N TYR A 296 -16.03 0.42 -11.89
CA TYR A 296 -17.40 -0.05 -12.03
C TYR A 296 -17.93 -0.65 -10.73
N SER A 297 -19.23 -0.83 -10.68
CA SER A 297 -19.91 -1.69 -9.71
C SER A 297 -20.75 -2.73 -10.45
N ALA A 298 -20.85 -3.93 -9.87
CA ALA A 298 -21.58 -5.04 -10.44
C ALA A 298 -22.21 -5.90 -9.33
N LYS A 299 -22.92 -6.95 -9.74
CA LYS A 299 -23.49 -7.95 -8.82
C LYS A 299 -22.87 -9.30 -9.15
N LEU A 300 -22.20 -9.91 -8.18
CA LEU A 300 -21.77 -11.29 -8.25
C LEU A 300 -22.93 -12.19 -7.80
N SER A 301 -23.29 -13.18 -8.61
CA SER A 301 -24.38 -14.13 -8.29
C SER A 301 -23.80 -15.52 -8.11
N LEU A 302 -24.11 -16.15 -6.97
CA LEU A 302 -23.74 -17.52 -6.65
C LEU A 302 -25.00 -18.39 -6.47
N PRO A 303 -24.92 -19.69 -6.72
CA PRO A 303 -26.02 -20.63 -6.50
C PRO A 303 -26.64 -20.58 -5.14
#